data_e238379053c95734ab680fa35e6836bb
#
_entry.id   e238379053c95734ab680fa35e6836bb
#
_cell.length_a   1.000
_cell.length_b   1.000
_cell.length_c   1.000
_cell.angle_alpha   90.00
_cell.angle_beta   90.00
_cell.angle_gamma   90.00
#
_symmetry.space_group_name_H-M   'P 1'
#
loop_
_entity.id
_entity.type
_entity.pdbx_description
1 polymer ?
#
loop_
_entity_poly.entity_id
_entity_poly.type
_entity_poly.pdbx_seq_one_letter_code
_entity_poly.pdbx_strand_id
1 'polypeptide(L)'
;MDKKHLTKLEREYLDLYENIPTDHDDLISYIRETYNLSNDAISEEIKRIENIPWKHLTLVNYLIPKPTPRPRYSDKLKGFYVKGAADNKKYIQQYLNQYEIICTRTEFFIEVYQPTPNSMSPYEKLLAEEGYIRPLMTADWDNLGKAYSDMLQGVLLINDCIITSGKVEKYFSMKPRIEITINYQSGFDCHYNALRMTHTKAYEDLETSEDHGTNVDLDFSKEVYDEDLSKKLRKRMKKK
;
A
#
# COMPACT_ATOMS: atom_id res chain seq x y z
N MET A 1 26.83 22.25 -13.11
CA MET A 1 25.46 22.44 -13.62
C MET A 1 25.24 23.92 -13.86
N ASP A 2 24.77 24.36 -15.03
CA ASP A 2 24.63 25.81 -15.32
C ASP A 2 23.37 26.32 -14.58
N LYS A 3 23.60 27.14 -13.53
CA LYS A 3 22.54 27.68 -12.64
C LYS A 3 21.58 28.67 -13.36
N LYS A 4 21.82 28.99 -14.65
CA LYS A 4 21.06 30.01 -15.41
C LYS A 4 19.62 29.68 -15.72
N HIS A 5 19.27 28.37 -15.73
CA HIS A 5 17.93 27.91 -16.09
C HIS A 5 17.07 27.49 -14.87
N LEU A 6 17.59 27.68 -13.64
CA LEU A 6 16.91 27.33 -12.43
C LEU A 6 16.00 28.44 -11.93
N THR A 7 14.86 28.09 -11.39
CA THR A 7 13.96 28.99 -10.65
C THR A 7 14.68 29.56 -9.40
N LYS A 8 14.15 30.62 -8.82
CA LYS A 8 14.69 31.19 -7.58
C LYS A 8 14.72 30.14 -6.45
N LEU A 9 13.66 29.34 -6.31
CA LEU A 9 13.54 28.29 -5.29
C LEU A 9 14.58 27.19 -5.48
N GLU A 10 14.81 26.75 -6.71
CA GLU A 10 15.83 25.73 -7.02
C GLU A 10 17.24 26.23 -6.74
N ARG A 11 17.52 27.50 -6.96
CA ARG A 11 18.82 28.11 -6.62
C ARG A 11 19.02 28.17 -5.11
N GLU A 12 18.04 28.66 -4.36
CA GLU A 12 18.08 28.68 -2.88
C GLU A 12 18.27 27.29 -2.30
N TYR A 13 17.61 26.28 -2.88
CA TYR A 13 17.77 24.89 -2.50
C TYR A 13 19.19 24.37 -2.75
N LEU A 14 19.75 24.64 -3.94
CA LEU A 14 21.12 24.23 -4.27
C LEU A 14 22.15 24.91 -3.37
N ASP A 15 22.00 26.22 -3.14
CA ASP A 15 22.92 26.95 -2.27
C ASP A 15 22.90 26.45 -0.82
N LEU A 16 21.72 26.03 -0.33
CA LEU A 16 21.54 25.44 1.01
C LEU A 16 22.25 24.08 1.14
N TYR A 17 22.24 23.28 0.07
CA TYR A 17 22.77 21.91 0.10
C TYR A 17 24.13 21.75 -0.59
N GLU A 18 24.72 22.81 -1.13
CA GLU A 18 25.98 22.77 -1.90
C GLU A 18 27.16 22.18 -1.10
N ASN A 19 27.18 22.39 0.21
CA ASN A 19 28.24 21.91 1.11
C ASN A 19 27.91 20.60 1.82
N ILE A 20 26.73 20.00 1.55
CA ILE A 20 26.34 18.72 2.14
C ILE A 20 26.88 17.59 1.25
N PRO A 21 27.61 16.62 1.79
CA PRO A 21 28.07 15.47 1.05
C PRO A 21 26.95 14.71 0.36
N THR A 22 27.22 14.15 -0.83
CA THR A 22 26.27 13.34 -1.60
C THR A 22 26.52 11.83 -1.43
N ASP A 23 27.74 11.46 -1.04
CA ASP A 23 28.04 10.08 -0.66
C ASP A 23 27.37 9.74 0.67
N HIS A 24 26.87 8.51 0.80
CA HIS A 24 26.11 8.11 1.97
C HIS A 24 26.92 8.11 3.26
N ASP A 25 28.14 7.57 3.22
CA ASP A 25 28.99 7.44 4.41
C ASP A 25 29.52 8.80 4.86
N ASP A 26 29.90 9.65 3.89
CA ASP A 26 30.30 11.04 4.14
C ASP A 26 29.14 11.85 4.72
N LEU A 27 27.90 11.63 4.22
CA LEU A 27 26.71 12.29 4.74
C LEU A 27 26.43 11.89 6.20
N ILE A 28 26.54 10.61 6.52
CA ILE A 28 26.39 10.14 7.91
C ILE A 28 27.45 10.77 8.84
N SER A 29 28.71 10.84 8.38
CA SER A 29 29.79 11.47 9.12
C SER A 29 29.54 12.96 9.33
N TYR A 30 29.13 13.67 8.27
CA TYR A 30 28.77 15.08 8.33
C TYR A 30 27.64 15.37 9.35
N ILE A 31 26.58 14.54 9.36
CA ILE A 31 25.48 14.69 10.33
C ILE A 31 25.98 14.48 11.77
N ARG A 32 26.79 13.45 12.00
CA ARG A 32 27.36 13.15 13.34
C ARG A 32 28.19 14.31 13.87
N GLU A 33 29.06 14.86 13.04
CA GLU A 33 29.92 15.99 13.40
C GLU A 33 29.12 17.27 13.63
N THR A 34 28.21 17.60 12.69
CA THR A 34 27.40 18.83 12.75
C THR A 34 26.57 18.92 14.01
N TYR A 35 25.99 17.80 14.45
CA TYR A 35 25.10 17.75 15.63
C TYR A 35 25.79 17.16 16.87
N ASN A 36 27.09 16.88 16.81
CA ASN A 36 27.87 16.32 17.91
C ASN A 36 27.22 15.07 18.57
N LEU A 37 26.82 14.11 17.72
CA LEU A 37 26.08 12.94 18.16
C LEU A 37 27.02 11.86 18.73
N SER A 38 26.71 11.36 19.93
CA SER A 38 27.49 10.27 20.53
C SER A 38 27.10 8.90 19.95
N ASN A 39 28.09 8.02 19.81
CA ASN A 39 27.85 6.65 19.32
C ASN A 39 26.91 5.86 20.21
N ASP A 40 26.97 6.07 21.52
CA ASP A 40 26.12 5.38 22.50
C ASP A 40 24.65 5.79 22.34
N ALA A 41 24.37 7.10 22.22
CA ALA A 41 23.02 7.61 21.99
C ALA A 41 22.45 7.12 20.67
N ILE A 42 23.24 7.09 19.59
CA ILE A 42 22.85 6.52 18.30
C ILE A 42 22.50 5.05 18.45
N SER A 43 23.34 4.27 19.13
CA SER A 43 23.13 2.83 19.32
C SER A 43 21.89 2.53 20.17
N GLU A 44 21.61 3.33 21.18
CA GLU A 44 20.39 3.22 21.99
C GLU A 44 19.13 3.51 21.13
N GLU A 45 19.17 4.55 20.32
CA GLU A 45 18.03 4.90 19.47
C GLU A 45 17.79 3.86 18.38
N ILE A 46 18.83 3.31 17.74
CA ILE A 46 18.72 2.20 16.80
C ILE A 46 18.05 0.99 17.48
N LYS A 47 18.53 0.59 18.65
CA LYS A 47 17.93 -0.52 19.42
C LYS A 47 16.46 -0.25 19.76
N ARG A 48 16.11 0.98 20.11
CA ARG A 48 14.72 1.37 20.39
C ARG A 48 13.85 1.14 19.16
N ILE A 49 14.30 1.59 17.98
CA ILE A 49 13.55 1.45 16.71
C ILE A 49 13.44 -0.02 16.29
N GLU A 50 14.56 -0.78 16.37
CA GLU A 50 14.59 -2.21 16.03
C GLU A 50 13.68 -3.05 16.92
N ASN A 51 13.49 -2.63 18.16
CA ASN A 51 12.63 -3.31 19.14
C ASN A 51 11.14 -2.96 18.99
N ILE A 52 10.74 -2.08 18.08
CA ILE A 52 9.31 -1.84 17.80
C ILE A 52 8.75 -3.10 17.12
N PRO A 53 7.78 -3.78 17.75
CA PRO A 53 7.23 -5.00 17.18
C PRO A 53 6.55 -4.76 15.83
N TRP A 54 6.77 -5.69 14.91
CA TRP A 54 6.03 -5.74 13.65
C TRP A 54 4.81 -6.62 13.82
N LYS A 55 3.68 -6.13 13.33
CA LYS A 55 2.43 -6.87 13.18
C LYS A 55 2.26 -7.29 11.73
N HIS A 56 1.53 -8.39 11.52
CA HIS A 56 1.31 -8.97 10.20
C HIS A 56 -0.17 -9.19 9.94
N LEU A 57 -0.63 -8.85 8.74
CA LEU A 57 -2.01 -9.08 8.29
C LEU A 57 -1.98 -9.57 6.85
N THR A 58 -2.71 -10.65 6.56
CA THR A 58 -2.92 -11.15 5.20
C THR A 58 -4.40 -11.11 4.85
N LEU A 59 -4.70 -10.50 3.70
CA LEU A 59 -6.04 -10.42 3.14
C LEU A 59 -6.06 -11.22 1.83
N VAL A 60 -6.98 -12.15 1.70
CA VAL A 60 -7.19 -12.92 0.46
C VAL A 60 -8.58 -12.63 -0.10
N ASN A 61 -8.64 -12.19 -1.35
CA ASN A 61 -9.91 -11.91 -2.01
C ASN A 61 -10.03 -12.67 -3.34
N TYR A 62 -10.94 -13.62 -3.40
CA TYR A 62 -11.22 -14.47 -4.57
C TYR A 62 -12.07 -13.74 -5.60
N LEU A 63 -11.55 -12.66 -6.16
CA LEU A 63 -12.15 -11.89 -7.24
C LEU A 63 -11.22 -11.86 -8.45
N ILE A 64 -11.78 -11.63 -9.63
CA ILE A 64 -10.95 -11.33 -10.80
C ILE A 64 -10.28 -9.96 -10.57
N PRO A 65 -8.94 -9.93 -10.50
CA PRO A 65 -8.22 -8.69 -10.26
C PRO A 65 -8.51 -7.65 -11.34
N LYS A 66 -8.77 -6.42 -10.92
CA LYS A 66 -9.00 -5.29 -11.83
C LYS A 66 -8.16 -4.11 -11.40
N PRO A 67 -7.50 -3.43 -12.34
CA PRO A 67 -6.83 -2.16 -12.06
C PRO A 67 -7.86 -1.07 -11.76
N THR A 68 -7.40 0.02 -11.17
CA THR A 68 -8.23 1.23 -11.04
C THR A 68 -8.66 1.71 -12.44
N PRO A 69 -9.95 1.94 -12.66
CA PRO A 69 -10.40 2.52 -13.92
C PRO A 69 -9.76 3.90 -14.09
N ARG A 70 -9.13 4.14 -15.24
CA ARG A 70 -8.57 5.46 -15.54
C ARG A 70 -9.69 6.49 -15.64
N PRO A 71 -9.53 7.71 -15.09
CA PRO A 71 -10.46 8.79 -15.31
C PRO A 71 -10.65 9.03 -16.80
N ARG A 72 -11.90 9.16 -17.23
CA ARG A 72 -12.24 9.48 -18.62
C ARG A 72 -12.87 10.86 -18.64
N TYR A 73 -12.44 11.69 -19.57
CA TYR A 73 -13.11 12.96 -19.83
C TYR A 73 -14.44 12.71 -20.54
N SER A 74 -15.47 13.39 -20.10
CA SER A 74 -16.79 13.38 -20.75
C SER A 74 -17.16 14.78 -21.19
N ASP A 75 -17.31 14.99 -22.50
CA ASP A 75 -17.79 16.25 -23.07
C ASP A 75 -19.20 16.60 -22.58
N LYS A 76 -20.02 15.58 -22.31
CA LYS A 76 -21.38 15.72 -21.80
C LYS A 76 -21.42 16.22 -20.36
N LEU A 77 -20.47 15.79 -19.51
CA LEU A 77 -20.37 16.19 -18.10
C LEU A 77 -19.40 17.35 -17.91
N LYS A 78 -18.70 17.78 -18.96
CA LYS A 78 -17.62 18.79 -18.93
C LYS A 78 -16.61 18.52 -17.79
N GLY A 79 -16.27 17.23 -17.56
CA GLY A 79 -15.39 16.84 -16.48
C GLY A 79 -14.90 15.39 -16.59
N PHE A 80 -13.96 15.07 -15.70
CA PHE A 80 -13.44 13.70 -15.57
C PHE A 80 -14.36 12.86 -14.68
N TYR A 81 -14.59 11.62 -15.06
CA TYR A 81 -15.34 10.66 -14.28
C TYR A 81 -14.66 9.30 -14.23
N VAL A 82 -14.88 8.55 -13.16
CA VAL A 82 -14.40 7.18 -12.99
C VAL A 82 -15.58 6.24 -12.87
N LYS A 83 -15.71 5.31 -13.81
CA LYS A 83 -16.83 4.36 -13.84
C LYS A 83 -16.53 3.15 -12.95
N GLY A 84 -17.39 2.87 -11.98
CA GLY A 84 -17.40 1.59 -11.24
C GLY A 84 -16.44 1.49 -10.04
N ALA A 85 -15.79 2.59 -9.63
CA ALA A 85 -14.88 2.57 -8.46
C ALA A 85 -15.62 2.45 -7.12
N ALA A 86 -16.86 2.92 -7.03
CA ALA A 86 -17.57 3.02 -5.75
C ALA A 86 -18.07 1.67 -5.20
N ASP A 87 -18.40 0.70 -6.06
CA ASP A 87 -19.05 -0.54 -5.64
C ASP A 87 -18.08 -1.49 -4.90
N ASN A 88 -16.82 -1.57 -5.38
CA ASN A 88 -15.81 -2.43 -4.77
C ASN A 88 -15.31 -1.86 -3.43
N LYS A 89 -15.21 -0.53 -3.33
CA LYS A 89 -14.74 0.14 -2.11
C LYS A 89 -15.70 -0.10 -0.93
N LYS A 90 -17.01 0.10 -1.14
CA LYS A 90 -18.03 -0.15 -0.10
C LYS A 90 -18.04 -1.60 0.40
N TYR A 91 -17.81 -2.53 -0.50
CA TYR A 91 -17.80 -3.95 -0.17
C TYR A 91 -16.61 -4.30 0.73
N ILE A 92 -15.41 -3.86 0.35
CA ILE A 92 -14.19 -4.09 1.13
C ILE A 92 -14.28 -3.34 2.47
N GLN A 93 -14.82 -2.12 2.48
CA GLN A 93 -15.05 -1.35 3.70
C GLN A 93 -15.90 -2.10 4.73
N GLN A 94 -16.98 -2.74 4.31
CA GLN A 94 -17.84 -3.50 5.23
C GLN A 94 -17.14 -4.71 5.88
N TYR A 95 -16.18 -5.31 5.17
CA TYR A 95 -15.40 -6.44 5.69
C TYR A 95 -14.28 -6.04 6.64
N LEU A 96 -13.71 -4.85 6.45
CA LEU A 96 -12.52 -4.39 7.16
C LEU A 96 -12.83 -3.46 8.34
N ASN A 97 -14.07 -3.05 8.55
CA ASN A 97 -14.49 -2.19 9.66
C ASN A 97 -14.19 -2.76 11.06
N GLN A 98 -13.90 -4.05 11.14
CA GLN A 98 -13.52 -4.73 12.39
C GLN A 98 -12.03 -4.62 12.73
N TYR A 99 -11.22 -4.08 11.84
CA TYR A 99 -9.78 -3.94 12.02
C TYR A 99 -9.42 -2.54 12.48
N GLU A 100 -8.42 -2.46 13.35
CA GLU A 100 -7.82 -1.20 13.75
C GLU A 100 -7.16 -0.51 12.55
N ILE A 101 -7.31 0.80 12.44
CA ILE A 101 -6.69 1.57 11.36
C ILE A 101 -5.20 1.71 11.63
N ILE A 102 -4.39 1.31 10.63
CA ILE A 102 -2.95 1.37 10.67
C ILE A 102 -2.50 2.80 10.39
N CYS A 103 -1.71 3.38 11.32
CA CYS A 103 -1.19 4.76 11.24
C CYS A 103 0.34 4.82 11.20
N THR A 104 1.02 3.69 11.28
CA THR A 104 2.47 3.58 11.45
C THR A 104 3.15 3.11 10.17
N ARG A 105 4.49 3.08 10.19
CA ARG A 105 5.29 2.57 9.07
C ARG A 105 4.80 1.21 8.60
N THR A 106 4.54 1.10 7.30
CA THR A 106 3.90 -0.07 6.68
C THR A 106 4.69 -0.56 5.47
N GLU A 107 4.79 -1.87 5.34
CA GLU A 107 5.21 -2.58 4.14
C GLU A 107 3.98 -3.23 3.50
N PHE A 108 3.86 -3.13 2.18
CA PHE A 108 2.65 -3.49 1.46
C PHE A 108 2.96 -4.36 0.24
N PHE A 109 2.63 -5.64 0.32
CA PHE A 109 2.91 -6.62 -0.72
C PHE A 109 1.60 -7.12 -1.32
N ILE A 110 1.52 -7.12 -2.65
CA ILE A 110 0.33 -7.52 -3.41
C ILE A 110 0.70 -8.61 -4.40
N GLU A 111 0.04 -9.74 -4.32
CA GLU A 111 0.09 -10.80 -5.32
C GLU A 111 -1.24 -10.86 -6.07
N VAL A 112 -1.17 -10.65 -7.38
CA VAL A 112 -2.33 -10.54 -8.26
C VAL A 112 -2.40 -11.77 -9.16
N TYR A 113 -3.31 -12.66 -8.89
CA TYR A 113 -3.52 -13.90 -9.63
C TYR A 113 -4.60 -13.70 -10.69
N GLN A 114 -4.17 -13.49 -11.92
CA GLN A 114 -5.04 -13.29 -13.09
C GLN A 114 -5.58 -14.62 -13.60
N PRO A 115 -6.79 -14.66 -14.20
CA PRO A 115 -7.32 -15.87 -14.81
C PRO A 115 -6.36 -16.45 -15.87
N THR A 116 -6.06 -17.74 -15.78
CA THR A 116 -5.28 -18.44 -16.78
C THR A 116 -6.03 -18.44 -18.13
N PRO A 117 -5.43 -17.96 -19.23
CA PRO A 117 -6.07 -17.95 -20.55
C PRO A 117 -6.48 -19.34 -21.03
N ASN A 118 -7.65 -19.45 -21.63
CA ASN A 118 -8.13 -20.71 -22.19
C ASN A 118 -7.26 -21.23 -23.35
N SER A 119 -6.57 -20.32 -24.05
CA SER A 119 -5.67 -20.64 -25.17
C SER A 119 -4.36 -21.28 -24.74
N MET A 120 -4.00 -21.27 -23.46
CA MET A 120 -2.82 -21.95 -22.96
C MET A 120 -2.98 -23.48 -23.04
N SER A 121 -1.92 -24.15 -23.47
CA SER A 121 -1.82 -25.61 -23.41
C SER A 121 -1.80 -26.12 -21.97
N PRO A 122 -2.08 -27.42 -21.72
CA PRO A 122 -2.02 -27.95 -20.36
C PRO A 122 -0.66 -27.75 -19.66
N TYR A 123 0.44 -27.87 -20.40
CA TYR A 123 1.79 -27.63 -19.87
C TYR A 123 2.00 -26.15 -19.49
N GLU A 124 1.57 -25.23 -20.36
CA GLU A 124 1.66 -23.79 -20.05
C GLU A 124 0.81 -23.42 -18.84
N LYS A 125 -0.37 -24.02 -18.66
CA LYS A 125 -1.22 -23.81 -17.48
C LYS A 125 -0.53 -24.28 -16.20
N LEU A 126 0.12 -25.44 -16.23
CA LEU A 126 0.89 -25.95 -15.09
C LEU A 126 2.05 -24.99 -14.76
N LEU A 127 2.85 -24.62 -15.74
CA LEU A 127 3.98 -23.72 -15.55
C LEU A 127 3.54 -22.30 -15.11
N ALA A 128 2.36 -21.87 -15.52
CA ALA A 128 1.76 -20.63 -15.08
C ALA A 128 1.33 -20.68 -13.60
N GLU A 129 0.70 -21.79 -13.18
CA GLU A 129 0.32 -21.99 -11.77
C GLU A 129 1.56 -22.10 -10.86
N GLU A 130 2.64 -22.74 -11.33
CA GLU A 130 3.93 -22.81 -10.65
C GLU A 130 4.72 -21.47 -10.69
N GLY A 131 4.20 -20.45 -11.38
CA GLY A 131 4.79 -19.12 -11.44
C GLY A 131 5.93 -18.92 -12.42
N TYR A 132 6.25 -19.90 -13.27
CA TYR A 132 7.26 -19.76 -14.34
C TYR A 132 6.76 -18.92 -15.52
N ILE A 133 5.46 -18.95 -15.81
CA ILE A 133 4.84 -18.12 -16.83
C ILE A 133 4.02 -17.02 -16.16
N ARG A 134 4.34 -15.76 -16.45
CA ARG A 134 3.77 -14.58 -15.82
C ARG A 134 2.94 -13.74 -16.80
N PRO A 135 1.89 -13.05 -16.35
CA PRO A 135 1.10 -12.16 -17.18
C PRO A 135 1.87 -10.89 -17.57
N LEU A 136 2.10 -10.68 -18.86
CA LEU A 136 2.80 -9.50 -19.38
C LEU A 136 1.84 -8.40 -19.83
N MET A 137 0.75 -8.77 -20.50
CA MET A 137 -0.19 -7.85 -21.18
C MET A 137 -1.45 -7.55 -20.36
N THR A 138 -1.40 -7.72 -19.03
CA THR A 138 -2.49 -7.36 -18.13
C THR A 138 -2.25 -5.98 -17.56
N ALA A 139 -3.08 -5.54 -16.61
CA ALA A 139 -3.00 -4.24 -15.98
C ALA A 139 -1.57 -3.81 -15.61
N ASP A 140 -1.31 -2.52 -15.76
CA ASP A 140 -0.03 -1.90 -15.41
C ASP A 140 0.30 -2.17 -13.94
N TRP A 141 1.57 -2.40 -13.64
CA TRP A 141 2.05 -2.77 -12.31
C TRP A 141 1.72 -1.71 -11.25
N ASP A 142 2.03 -0.44 -11.56
CA ASP A 142 1.77 0.71 -10.70
C ASP A 142 0.26 0.93 -10.45
N ASN A 143 -0.55 0.72 -11.49
CA ASN A 143 -1.99 0.89 -11.41
C ASN A 143 -2.66 -0.20 -10.53
N LEU A 144 -2.08 -1.40 -10.44
CA LEU A 144 -2.52 -2.42 -9.50
C LEU A 144 -2.16 -2.02 -8.06
N GLY A 145 -0.91 -1.61 -7.81
CA GLY A 145 -0.48 -1.14 -6.50
C GLY A 145 -1.38 -0.03 -5.99
N LYS A 146 -1.58 1.00 -6.82
CA LYS A 146 -2.45 2.13 -6.51
C LYS A 146 -3.91 1.71 -6.27
N ALA A 147 -4.46 0.82 -7.09
CA ALA A 147 -5.84 0.37 -6.96
C ALA A 147 -6.15 -0.18 -5.57
N TYR A 148 -5.26 -1.00 -5.03
CA TYR A 148 -5.49 -1.68 -3.76
C TYR A 148 -5.07 -0.84 -2.56
N SER A 149 -4.05 0.01 -2.65
CA SER A 149 -3.76 0.98 -1.60
C SER A 149 -4.89 2.01 -1.43
N ASP A 150 -5.38 2.61 -2.54
CA ASP A 150 -6.52 3.53 -2.52
C ASP A 150 -7.81 2.88 -1.95
N MET A 151 -7.96 1.57 -2.15
CA MET A 151 -9.12 0.81 -1.69
C MET A 151 -9.11 0.62 -0.18
N LEU A 152 -7.95 0.44 0.40
CA LEU A 152 -7.74 0.26 1.85
C LEU A 152 -7.61 1.57 2.60
N GLN A 153 -7.40 2.68 1.90
CA GLN A 153 -7.26 4.00 2.51
C GLN A 153 -8.55 4.45 3.20
N GLY A 154 -8.44 4.87 4.47
CA GLY A 154 -9.54 5.28 5.34
C GLY A 154 -10.39 4.11 5.86
N VAL A 155 -9.93 2.86 5.70
CA VAL A 155 -10.61 1.64 6.17
C VAL A 155 -9.67 0.78 7.00
N LEU A 156 -8.47 0.53 6.51
CA LEU A 156 -7.41 -0.23 7.16
C LEU A 156 -6.12 0.58 7.25
N LEU A 157 -5.82 1.37 6.24
CA LEU A 157 -4.71 2.32 6.23
C LEU A 157 -5.27 3.73 6.41
N ILE A 158 -4.73 4.51 7.33
CA ILE A 158 -5.16 5.90 7.51
C ILE A 158 -4.96 6.70 6.21
N ASN A 159 -3.84 6.47 5.55
CA ASN A 159 -3.49 7.03 4.26
C ASN A 159 -2.43 6.12 3.60
N ASP A 160 -2.34 6.09 2.28
CA ASP A 160 -1.34 5.32 1.54
C ASP A 160 0.10 5.84 1.71
N CYS A 161 0.27 7.09 2.18
CA CYS A 161 1.59 7.68 2.48
C CYS A 161 2.36 6.97 3.59
N ILE A 162 1.71 6.14 4.43
CA ILE A 162 2.41 5.34 5.45
C ILE A 162 3.12 4.11 4.86
N ILE A 163 2.86 3.78 3.58
CA ILE A 163 3.52 2.68 2.89
C ILE A 163 4.94 3.12 2.51
N THR A 164 5.93 2.62 3.24
CA THR A 164 7.34 2.96 3.03
C THR A 164 8.08 1.96 2.15
N SER A 165 7.51 0.77 1.97
CA SER A 165 8.02 -0.29 1.10
C SER A 165 6.86 -1.04 0.47
N GLY A 166 6.97 -1.41 -0.80
CA GLY A 166 5.90 -2.11 -1.49
C GLY A 166 6.37 -2.99 -2.64
N LYS A 167 5.63 -4.07 -2.87
CA LYS A 167 5.87 -5.00 -3.96
C LYS A 167 4.54 -5.39 -4.60
N VAL A 168 4.49 -5.42 -5.93
CA VAL A 168 3.35 -5.94 -6.69
C VAL A 168 3.84 -7.05 -7.60
N GLU A 169 3.28 -8.22 -7.46
CA GLU A 169 3.59 -9.36 -8.33
C GLU A 169 2.35 -9.81 -9.06
N LYS A 170 2.53 -10.24 -10.33
CA LYS A 170 1.45 -10.73 -11.18
C LYS A 170 1.69 -12.19 -11.50
N TYR A 171 0.65 -12.98 -11.33
CA TYR A 171 0.62 -14.41 -11.60
C TYR A 171 -0.59 -14.76 -12.47
N PHE A 172 -0.54 -15.90 -13.16
CA PHE A 172 -1.74 -16.57 -13.64
C PHE A 172 -2.18 -17.62 -12.63
N SER A 173 -3.49 -17.83 -12.49
CA SER A 173 -4.03 -18.92 -11.70
C SER A 173 -5.37 -19.39 -12.24
N MET A 174 -5.63 -20.68 -12.11
CA MET A 174 -6.94 -21.29 -12.36
C MET A 174 -7.97 -20.81 -11.32
N LYS A 175 -7.50 -20.30 -10.17
CA LYS A 175 -8.32 -19.68 -9.12
C LYS A 175 -7.90 -18.20 -8.95
N PRO A 176 -8.47 -17.29 -9.77
CA PRO A 176 -8.13 -15.87 -9.71
C PRO A 176 -8.41 -15.28 -8.33
N ARG A 177 -7.46 -14.49 -7.83
CA ARG A 177 -7.55 -13.86 -6.52
C ARG A 177 -6.55 -12.73 -6.38
N ILE A 178 -6.67 -12.03 -5.26
CA ILE A 178 -5.71 -11.04 -4.82
C ILE A 178 -5.32 -11.42 -3.40
N GLU A 179 -4.03 -11.47 -3.15
CA GLU A 179 -3.46 -11.63 -1.83
C GLU A 179 -2.72 -10.36 -1.46
N ILE A 180 -3.03 -9.79 -0.30
CA ILE A 180 -2.41 -8.56 0.20
C ILE A 180 -1.80 -8.89 1.56
N THR A 181 -0.49 -8.74 1.66
CA THR A 181 0.24 -8.87 2.90
C THR A 181 0.67 -7.49 3.38
N ILE A 182 0.33 -7.17 4.61
CA ILE A 182 0.63 -5.89 5.26
C ILE A 182 1.45 -6.19 6.50
N ASN A 183 2.69 -5.69 6.53
CA ASN A 183 3.50 -5.66 7.74
C ASN A 183 3.53 -4.21 8.24
N TYR A 184 3.29 -3.99 9.52
CA TYR A 184 3.31 -2.64 10.07
C TYR A 184 3.89 -2.62 11.49
N GLN A 185 4.53 -1.53 11.84
CA GLN A 185 5.07 -1.36 13.19
C GLN A 185 3.93 -1.09 14.18
N SER A 186 4.04 -1.62 15.40
CA SER A 186 3.06 -1.41 16.46
C SER A 186 3.13 -0.01 17.10
N GLY A 187 4.11 0.80 16.73
CA GLY A 187 4.32 2.16 17.22
C GLY A 187 5.14 2.99 16.25
N PHE A 188 5.27 4.28 16.52
CA PHE A 188 6.04 5.20 15.68
C PHE A 188 7.55 5.03 15.91
N ASP A 189 8.29 5.04 14.82
CA ASP A 189 9.74 4.95 14.79
C ASP A 189 10.42 6.21 15.35
N CYS A 190 9.82 7.40 15.17
CA CYS A 190 10.35 8.65 15.70
C CYS A 190 9.25 9.65 16.09
N HIS A 191 9.64 10.62 16.91
CA HIS A 191 8.74 11.69 17.35
C HIS A 191 8.20 12.53 16.19
N TYR A 192 9.02 12.78 15.16
CA TYR A 192 8.59 13.54 13.99
C TYR A 192 7.42 12.87 13.27
N ASN A 193 7.51 11.56 13.02
CA ASN A 193 6.46 10.79 12.36
C ASN A 193 5.19 10.73 13.22
N ALA A 194 5.34 10.53 14.53
CA ALA A 194 4.22 10.58 15.46
C ALA A 194 3.49 11.93 15.40
N LEU A 195 4.24 13.03 15.55
CA LEU A 195 3.68 14.39 15.55
C LEU A 195 2.99 14.71 14.21
N ARG A 196 3.62 14.37 13.07
CA ARG A 196 3.04 14.62 11.74
C ARG A 196 1.76 13.84 11.51
N MET A 197 1.68 12.61 12.00
CA MET A 197 0.51 11.76 11.85
C MET A 197 -0.65 12.24 12.73
N THR A 198 -0.40 12.51 14.01
CA THR A 198 -1.44 12.93 14.99
C THR A 198 -2.06 14.29 14.67
N HIS A 199 -1.36 15.14 13.92
CA HIS A 199 -1.90 16.42 13.42
C HIS A 199 -2.62 16.32 12.07
N THR A 200 -2.87 15.11 11.57
CA THR A 200 -3.71 14.96 10.37
C THR A 200 -5.19 14.91 10.75
N LYS A 201 -6.04 15.55 9.95
CA LYS A 201 -7.49 15.48 10.12
C LYS A 201 -8.00 14.04 10.19
N ALA A 202 -7.41 13.15 9.37
CA ALA A 202 -7.77 11.74 9.35
C ALA A 202 -7.52 11.05 10.70
N TYR A 203 -6.46 11.43 11.43
CA TYR A 203 -6.16 10.91 12.75
C TYR A 203 -7.09 11.51 13.81
N GLU A 204 -7.35 12.81 13.76
CA GLU A 204 -8.31 13.49 14.64
C GLU A 204 -9.72 12.91 14.52
N ASP A 205 -10.16 12.60 13.28
CA ASP A 205 -11.45 11.96 13.02
C ASP A 205 -11.51 10.53 13.61
N LEU A 206 -10.37 9.81 13.71
CA LEU A 206 -10.27 8.51 14.38
C LEU A 206 -10.44 8.62 15.90
N GLU A 207 -9.74 9.57 16.54
CA GLU A 207 -9.79 9.75 18.00
C GLU A 207 -11.18 10.20 18.49
N THR A 208 -11.92 10.91 17.64
CA THR A 208 -13.27 11.39 17.96
C THR A 208 -14.38 10.38 17.69
N SER A 209 -14.10 9.30 16.97
CA SER A 209 -15.07 8.22 16.74
C SER A 209 -15.13 7.29 17.97
N GLU A 210 -16.25 7.30 18.70
CA GLU A 210 -16.47 6.48 19.91
C GLU A 210 -16.49 4.95 19.66
N ASP A 211 -16.23 4.50 18.43
CA ASP A 211 -16.41 3.11 18.00
C ASP A 211 -15.08 2.39 17.66
N HIS A 212 -14.05 2.64 18.50
CA HIS A 212 -12.81 1.83 18.40
C HIS A 212 -12.98 0.57 19.25
N GLY A 213 -13.28 -0.52 18.54
CA GLY A 213 -13.39 -1.85 19.09
C GLY A 213 -12.19 -2.20 19.98
N THR A 214 -12.50 -2.65 21.16
CA THR A 214 -11.58 -3.19 22.17
C THR A 214 -10.57 -4.14 21.52
N ASN A 215 -9.30 -4.01 21.93
CA ASN A 215 -8.21 -4.95 21.62
C ASN A 215 -8.67 -6.40 21.72
N VAL A 216 -8.96 -6.99 20.57
CA VAL A 216 -9.16 -8.42 20.44
C VAL A 216 -7.89 -8.98 19.81
N ASP A 217 -7.21 -9.86 20.53
CA ASP A 217 -6.15 -10.69 19.97
C ASP A 217 -6.77 -11.53 18.85
N LEU A 218 -6.60 -11.10 17.62
CA LEU A 218 -7.18 -11.75 16.45
C LEU A 218 -6.17 -12.76 15.90
N ASP A 219 -6.59 -14.01 15.93
CA ASP A 219 -5.94 -15.09 15.18
C ASP A 219 -6.14 -14.85 13.67
N PHE A 220 -5.14 -14.29 13.01
CA PHE A 220 -5.15 -13.87 11.60
C PHE A 220 -5.00 -15.04 10.61
N SER A 221 -4.97 -16.28 11.08
CA SER A 221 -4.85 -17.47 10.23
C SER A 221 -6.16 -17.91 9.54
N LYS A 222 -7.29 -17.21 9.77
CA LYS A 222 -8.57 -17.55 9.19
C LYS A 222 -8.72 -16.98 7.78
N GLU A 223 -8.73 -17.87 6.78
CA GLU A 223 -9.21 -17.56 5.43
C GLU A 223 -10.66 -17.03 5.50
N VAL A 224 -10.86 -15.78 5.06
CA VAL A 224 -12.22 -15.25 4.88
C VAL A 224 -12.76 -15.78 3.55
N TYR A 225 -13.32 -16.97 3.60
CA TYR A 225 -13.99 -17.60 2.45
C TYR A 225 -15.48 -17.29 2.50
N ASP A 226 -15.99 -16.41 1.62
CA ASP A 226 -17.42 -16.15 1.46
C ASP A 226 -17.97 -16.81 0.19
N GLU A 227 -18.55 -18.02 0.37
CA GLU A 227 -19.22 -18.78 -0.70
C GLU A 227 -20.43 -18.03 -1.30
N ASP A 228 -21.14 -17.24 -0.51
CA ASP A 228 -22.34 -16.52 -0.97
C ASP A 228 -22.01 -15.37 -1.91
N LEU A 229 -20.85 -14.76 -1.72
CA LEU A 229 -20.35 -13.71 -2.60
C LEU A 229 -19.94 -14.25 -3.96
N SER A 230 -19.24 -15.39 -3.98
CA SER A 230 -18.86 -16.06 -5.22
C SER A 230 -20.08 -16.46 -6.05
N LYS A 231 -21.16 -16.89 -5.38
CA LYS A 231 -22.48 -17.20 -6.01
C LYS A 231 -23.17 -15.95 -6.54
N LYS A 232 -23.15 -14.84 -5.83
CA LYS A 232 -23.73 -13.54 -6.28
C LYS A 232 -22.98 -12.96 -7.48
N LEU A 233 -21.65 -13.07 -7.48
CA LEU A 233 -20.82 -12.63 -8.61
C LEU A 233 -21.01 -13.49 -9.85
N ARG A 234 -21.08 -14.82 -9.71
CA ARG A 234 -21.39 -15.75 -10.82
C ARG A 234 -22.76 -15.49 -11.44
N LYS A 235 -23.78 -15.12 -10.63
CA LYS A 235 -25.10 -14.72 -11.15
C LYS A 235 -25.07 -13.40 -11.93
N ARG A 236 -24.25 -12.43 -11.53
CA ARG A 236 -24.09 -11.17 -12.29
C ARG A 236 -23.33 -11.35 -13.61
N MET A 237 -22.36 -12.25 -13.65
CA MET A 237 -21.58 -12.54 -14.88
C MET A 237 -22.40 -13.32 -15.92
N LYS A 238 -23.44 -14.09 -15.52
CA LYS A 238 -24.34 -14.83 -16.43
C LYS A 238 -25.47 -13.96 -17.02
N LYS A 239 -25.64 -12.70 -16.54
CA LYS A 239 -26.65 -11.76 -17.03
C LYS A 239 -26.12 -10.71 -17.98
N LYS A 240 -24.90 -10.83 -18.45
CA LYS A 240 -24.28 -10.10 -19.56
C LYS A 240 -23.96 -11.09 -20.70
#